data_32e6808bd9edd42b804ff36a37a01570
#
_entry.id   32e6808bd9edd42b804ff36a37a01570
#
_cell.length_a   1.000
_cell.length_b   1.000
_cell.length_c   1.000
_cell.angle_alpha   90.00
_cell.angle_beta   90.00
_cell.angle_gamma   90.00
#
_symmetry.space_group_name_H-M   'P 1'
#
loop_
_entity.id
_entity.type
_entity.pdbx_description
1 polymer ?
#
loop_
_entity_poly.entity_id
_entity_poly.type
_entity_poly.pdbx_seq_one_letter_code
_entity_poly.pdbx_strand_id
1 'polypeptide(L)'
;MALPKDVFVFDCVCHIFNFDKSNAFGPAGDLFDEHLYAFHSFLTKEGEPVIGRDDFFREWSVDEIYDMVIEGSDTDMIVAQPLPLTDLFKDGLSPWEKCAEM
;
A
#
# COMPACT_ATOMS: atom_id res chain seq x y z
N MET A 1 -18.06 -1.60 13.46
CA MET A 1 -19.52 -1.45 13.29
C MET A 1 -19.85 -1.71 11.83
N ALA A 2 -20.76 -2.62 11.56
CA ALA A 2 -21.21 -2.88 10.20
C ALA A 2 -22.05 -1.71 9.65
N LEU A 3 -21.83 -1.32 8.40
CA LEU A 3 -22.63 -0.30 7.73
C LEU A 3 -23.97 -0.88 7.26
N PRO A 4 -25.02 -0.06 7.16
CA PRO A 4 -26.28 -0.49 6.53
C PRO A 4 -26.04 -1.01 5.11
N LYS A 5 -26.77 -2.03 4.69
CA LYS A 5 -26.61 -2.67 3.37
C LYS A 5 -26.99 -1.78 2.18
N ASP A 6 -27.77 -0.72 2.42
CA ASP A 6 -28.20 0.23 1.41
C ASP A 6 -27.29 1.46 1.29
N VAL A 7 -26.16 1.47 2.01
CA VAL A 7 -25.16 2.55 1.96
C VAL A 7 -24.07 2.16 0.96
N PHE A 8 -23.83 3.06 0.00
CA PHE A 8 -22.70 2.93 -0.93
C PHE A 8 -21.48 3.62 -0.32
N VAL A 9 -20.38 2.89 -0.18
CA VAL A 9 -19.13 3.39 0.41
C VAL A 9 -18.11 3.63 -0.69
N PHE A 10 -17.73 4.90 -0.87
CA PHE A 10 -16.76 5.32 -1.86
C PHE A 10 -15.54 5.92 -1.17
N ASP A 11 -14.39 5.23 -1.30
CA ASP A 11 -13.11 5.74 -0.79
C ASP A 11 -12.41 6.53 -1.90
N CYS A 12 -12.38 7.84 -1.76
CA CYS A 12 -11.80 8.72 -2.77
C CYS A 12 -10.28 8.92 -2.62
N VAL A 13 -9.66 8.36 -1.58
CA VAL A 13 -8.19 8.41 -1.38
C VAL A 13 -7.72 7.04 -0.90
N CYS A 14 -7.34 6.18 -1.83
CA CYS A 14 -6.78 4.87 -1.53
C CYS A 14 -5.40 4.76 -2.20
N HIS A 15 -4.34 4.82 -1.41
CA HIS A 15 -2.98 4.72 -1.93
C HIS A 15 -2.64 3.26 -2.24
N ILE A 16 -2.37 2.99 -3.51
CA ILE A 16 -1.91 1.70 -3.99
C ILE A 16 -0.46 1.87 -4.44
N PHE A 17 0.42 1.05 -3.92
CA PHE A 17 1.84 1.13 -4.23
C PHE A 17 2.48 -0.26 -4.19
N ASN A 18 3.62 -0.38 -4.86
CA ASN A 18 4.36 -1.62 -4.98
C ASN A 18 5.69 -1.51 -4.25
N PHE A 19 5.80 -2.21 -3.12
CA PHE A 19 7.02 -2.26 -2.31
C PHE A 19 7.97 -3.41 -2.66
N ASP A 20 7.85 -3.98 -3.86
CA ASP A 20 8.88 -4.91 -4.32
C ASP A 20 10.25 -4.24 -4.21
N LYS A 21 11.23 -4.97 -3.73
CA LYS A 21 12.57 -4.41 -3.48
C LYS A 21 13.25 -3.88 -4.73
N SER A 22 12.83 -4.29 -5.92
CA SER A 22 13.32 -3.73 -7.19
C SER A 22 12.95 -2.26 -7.40
N ASN A 23 11.95 -1.75 -6.65
CA ASN A 23 11.52 -0.35 -6.69
C ASN A 23 12.27 0.54 -5.69
N ALA A 24 13.05 -0.04 -4.80
CA ALA A 24 13.87 0.71 -3.84
C ALA A 24 15.29 0.92 -4.41
N PHE A 25 15.84 2.11 -4.20
CA PHE A 25 17.16 2.49 -4.72
C PHE A 25 18.07 2.96 -3.58
N GLY A 26 19.16 2.24 -3.41
CA GLY A 26 20.19 2.55 -2.43
C GLY A 26 19.77 2.28 -0.98
N PRO A 27 20.70 2.54 -0.02
CA PRO A 27 20.46 2.25 1.40
C PRO A 27 19.31 3.05 2.00
N ALA A 28 19.06 4.27 1.53
CA ALA A 28 17.98 5.11 2.03
C ALA A 28 16.60 4.59 1.58
N GLY A 29 16.49 4.07 0.36
CA GLY A 29 15.26 3.42 -0.12
C GLY A 29 14.93 2.17 0.69
N ASP A 30 15.91 1.33 0.95
CA ASP A 30 15.74 0.14 1.79
C ASP A 30 15.33 0.51 3.22
N LEU A 31 15.94 1.55 3.79
CA LEU A 31 15.58 2.03 5.13
C LEU A 31 14.15 2.56 5.19
N PHE A 32 13.71 3.27 4.15
CA PHE A 32 12.34 3.75 4.05
C PHE A 32 11.34 2.60 4.01
N ASP A 33 11.60 1.58 3.19
CA ASP A 33 10.74 0.39 3.09
C ASP A 33 10.64 -0.34 4.43
N GLU A 34 11.75 -0.54 5.11
CA GLU A 34 11.79 -1.18 6.42
C GLU A 34 11.02 -0.36 7.47
N HIS A 35 11.08 0.97 7.40
CA HIS A 35 10.31 1.85 8.26
C HIS A 35 8.80 1.66 8.06
N LEU A 36 8.36 1.58 6.81
CA LEU A 36 6.94 1.37 6.50
C LEU A 36 6.45 0.01 6.98
N TYR A 37 7.26 -1.02 6.82
CA TYR A 37 6.93 -2.34 7.35
C TYR A 37 6.84 -2.34 8.88
N ALA A 38 7.75 -1.66 9.55
CA ALA A 38 7.72 -1.50 11.00
C ALA A 38 6.45 -0.75 11.46
N PHE A 39 6.03 0.29 10.74
CA PHE A 39 4.78 0.99 10.99
C PHE A 39 3.57 0.06 10.84
N HIS A 40 3.51 -0.71 9.77
CA HIS A 40 2.43 -1.67 9.56
C HIS A 40 2.33 -2.63 10.75
N SER A 41 3.45 -3.22 11.17
CA SER A 41 3.48 -4.15 12.30
C SER A 41 3.08 -3.50 13.62
N PHE A 42 3.53 -2.27 13.86
CA PHE A 42 3.24 -1.53 15.09
C PHE A 42 1.78 -1.08 15.18
N LEU A 43 1.20 -0.64 14.05
CA LEU A 43 -0.18 -0.13 14.02
C LEU A 43 -1.23 -1.23 13.91
N THR A 44 -0.84 -2.46 13.60
CA THR A 44 -1.77 -3.60 13.55
C THR A 44 -2.28 -3.90 14.97
N LYS A 45 -3.59 -3.91 15.12
CA LYS A 45 -4.23 -4.16 16.42
C LYS A 45 -4.13 -5.62 16.81
N GLU A 46 -4.19 -5.87 18.11
CA GLU A 46 -4.26 -7.23 18.62
C GLU A 46 -5.45 -7.99 18.01
N GLY A 47 -5.19 -9.18 17.51
CA GLY A 47 -6.17 -10.02 16.83
C GLY A 47 -6.31 -9.79 15.33
N GLU A 48 -5.71 -8.72 14.78
CA GLU A 48 -5.64 -8.50 13.35
C GLU A 48 -4.40 -9.18 12.75
N PRO A 49 -4.48 -9.72 11.53
CA PRO A 49 -3.31 -10.34 10.91
C PRO A 49 -2.27 -9.31 10.49
N VAL A 50 -1.01 -9.56 10.81
CA VAL A 50 0.12 -8.80 10.27
C VAL A 50 0.53 -9.44 8.94
N ILE A 51 0.67 -8.62 7.89
CA ILE A 51 1.20 -9.09 6.61
C ILE A 51 2.68 -9.49 6.81
N GLY A 52 3.04 -10.70 6.38
CA GLY A 52 4.42 -11.17 6.45
C GLY A 52 5.34 -10.37 5.54
N ARG A 53 6.64 -10.36 5.86
CA ARG A 53 7.63 -9.58 5.09
C ARG A 53 7.62 -9.90 3.61
N ASP A 54 7.57 -11.17 3.24
CA ASP A 54 7.61 -11.59 1.84
C ASP A 54 6.39 -11.10 1.06
N ASP A 55 5.24 -11.04 1.70
CA ASP A 55 4.01 -10.51 1.09
C ASP A 55 3.98 -8.98 1.08
N PHE A 56 4.56 -8.31 2.08
CA PHE A 56 4.63 -6.84 2.12
C PHE A 56 5.55 -6.29 1.03
N PHE A 57 6.68 -6.94 0.78
CA PHE A 57 7.71 -6.51 -0.17
C PHE A 57 7.60 -7.20 -1.53
N ARG A 58 6.40 -7.34 -2.04
CA ARG A 58 6.15 -7.89 -3.38
C ARG A 58 5.10 -7.06 -4.12
N GLU A 59 5.06 -7.26 -5.43
CA GLU A 59 3.96 -6.74 -6.23
C GLU A 59 2.68 -7.50 -5.90
N TRP A 60 1.58 -6.77 -5.78
CA TRP A 60 0.24 -7.31 -5.61
C TRP A 60 -0.54 -7.16 -6.91
N SER A 61 -1.22 -8.21 -7.33
CA SER A 61 -2.08 -8.15 -8.50
C SER A 61 -3.34 -7.31 -8.24
N VAL A 62 -3.97 -6.85 -9.30
CA VAL A 62 -5.24 -6.12 -9.19
C VAL A 62 -6.30 -6.98 -8.50
N ASP A 63 -6.36 -8.28 -8.81
CA ASP A 63 -7.31 -9.18 -8.19
C ASP A 63 -7.07 -9.35 -6.69
N GLU A 64 -5.82 -9.44 -6.26
CA GLU A 64 -5.46 -9.50 -4.84
C GLU A 64 -5.84 -8.21 -4.11
N ILE A 65 -5.60 -7.06 -4.73
CA ILE A 65 -5.99 -5.75 -4.17
C ILE A 65 -7.50 -5.64 -4.06
N TYR A 66 -8.22 -6.07 -5.10
CA TYR A 66 -9.69 -6.09 -5.08
C TYR A 66 -10.22 -6.95 -3.94
N ASP A 67 -9.72 -8.16 -3.80
CA ASP A 67 -10.14 -9.08 -2.75
C ASP A 67 -9.89 -8.50 -1.34
N MET A 68 -8.77 -7.83 -1.16
CA MET A 68 -8.41 -7.25 0.14
C MET A 68 -9.20 -5.99 0.45
N VAL A 69 -9.30 -5.07 -0.51
CA VAL A 69 -9.85 -3.72 -0.27
C VAL A 69 -11.36 -3.67 -0.45
N ILE A 70 -11.91 -4.36 -1.44
CA ILE A 70 -13.34 -4.34 -1.76
C ILE A 70 -14.06 -5.49 -1.07
N GLU A 71 -13.70 -6.72 -1.38
CA GLU A 71 -14.36 -7.91 -0.81
C GLU A 71 -14.09 -8.09 0.68
N GLY A 72 -12.92 -7.71 1.17
CA GLY A 72 -12.53 -7.80 2.58
C GLY A 72 -13.00 -6.66 3.47
N SER A 73 -13.75 -5.69 2.93
CA SER A 73 -14.23 -4.52 3.68
C SER A 73 -15.63 -4.11 3.23
N ASP A 74 -16.17 -3.05 3.83
CA ASP A 74 -17.46 -2.46 3.44
C ASP A 74 -17.32 -1.43 2.31
N THR A 75 -16.16 -1.35 1.66
CA THR A 75 -15.90 -0.40 0.57
C THR A 75 -16.42 -0.95 -0.75
N ASP A 76 -17.21 -0.16 -1.46
CA ASP A 76 -17.79 -0.55 -2.75
C ASP A 76 -16.97 -0.09 -3.94
N MET A 77 -16.26 1.05 -3.80
CA MET A 77 -15.47 1.64 -4.86
C MET A 77 -14.31 2.44 -4.29
N ILE A 78 -13.19 2.45 -4.99
CA ILE A 78 -12.01 3.24 -4.62
C ILE A 78 -11.53 4.09 -5.79
N VAL A 79 -10.85 5.19 -5.47
CA VAL A 79 -9.96 5.88 -6.40
C VAL A 79 -8.53 5.48 -6.02
N ALA A 80 -7.93 4.63 -6.82
CA ALA A 80 -6.54 4.21 -6.62
C ALA A 80 -5.59 5.38 -6.96
N GLN A 81 -4.69 5.69 -6.05
CA GLN A 81 -3.74 6.79 -6.22
C GLN A 81 -2.33 6.31 -5.89
N PRO A 82 -1.33 6.72 -6.69
CA PRO A 82 0.07 6.48 -6.32
C PRO A 82 0.44 7.29 -5.08
N LEU A 83 1.45 6.84 -4.37
CA LEU A 83 2.00 7.57 -3.23
C LEU A 83 2.94 8.67 -3.75
N PRO A 84 2.64 9.98 -3.56
CA PRO A 84 3.43 11.06 -4.12
C PRO A 84 4.72 11.31 -3.30
N LEU A 85 5.74 10.53 -3.55
CA LEU A 85 7.02 10.60 -2.85
C LEU A 85 8.04 11.45 -3.63
N THR A 86 7.65 12.67 -4.01
CA THR A 86 8.46 13.53 -4.89
C THR A 86 9.83 13.87 -4.34
N ASP A 87 9.95 14.02 -3.03
CA ASP A 87 11.26 14.29 -2.41
C ASP A 87 12.19 13.08 -2.49
N LEU A 88 11.63 11.87 -2.37
CA LEU A 88 12.39 10.64 -2.53
C LEU A 88 12.90 10.46 -3.98
N PHE A 89 12.14 10.91 -4.97
CA PHE A 89 12.59 10.89 -6.37
C PHE A 89 13.76 11.83 -6.59
N LYS A 90 13.74 13.01 -5.98
CA LYS A 90 14.86 13.97 -6.06
C LYS A 90 16.13 13.40 -5.44
N ASP A 91 15.99 12.64 -4.38
CA ASP A 91 17.10 12.02 -3.69
C ASP A 91 17.56 10.69 -4.33
N GLY A 92 16.90 10.27 -5.40
CA GLY A 92 17.26 9.06 -6.14
C GLY A 92 16.84 7.76 -5.45
N LEU A 93 15.90 7.81 -4.52
CA LEU A 93 15.42 6.62 -3.81
C LEU A 93 14.48 5.76 -4.67
N SER A 94 13.80 6.38 -5.60
CA SER A 94 12.97 5.70 -6.59
C SER A 94 12.93 6.52 -7.87
N PRO A 95 13.02 5.91 -9.06
CA PRO A 95 12.88 6.65 -10.31
C PRO A 95 11.44 7.16 -10.48
N TRP A 96 11.34 8.33 -11.11
CA TRP A 96 10.02 8.93 -11.39
C TRP A 96 9.11 7.98 -12.18
N GLU A 97 9.67 7.25 -13.12
CA GLU A 97 8.94 6.30 -13.97
C GLU A 97 8.28 5.18 -13.17
N LYS A 98 8.88 4.81 -12.04
CA LYS A 98 8.34 3.77 -11.16
C LYS A 98 7.14 4.23 -10.33
N CYS A 99 6.92 5.53 -10.20
CA CYS A 99 5.82 6.08 -9.41
C CYS A 99 4.44 5.56 -9.87
N ALA A 100 4.26 5.42 -11.17
CA ALA A 100 3.01 4.93 -11.75
C ALA A 100 2.82 3.42 -11.62
N GLU A 101 3.91 2.69 -11.34
CA GLU A 101 3.92 1.23 -11.19
C GLU A 101 3.83 0.79 -9.72
N MET A 102 4.06 1.71 -8.79
CA MET A 102 4.12 1.44 -7.35
C MET A 102 2.75 1.43 -6.67
#